data_ae91e9f36b41615d75a159d347f6eb5a
#
_entry.id   ae91e9f36b41615d75a159d347f6eb5a
#
_cell.length_a   1.000
_cell.length_b   1.000
_cell.length_c   1.000
_cell.angle_alpha   90.00
_cell.angle_beta   90.00
_cell.angle_gamma   90.00
#
_symmetry.space_group_name_H-M   'P 1'
#
loop_
_entity.id
_entity.type
_entity.pdbx_description
1 polymer ?
#
loop_
_entity_poly.entity_id
_entity_poly.type
_entity_poly.pdbx_seq_one_letter_code
_entity_poly.pdbx_strand_id
1 'polypeptide(L)'
;MQRDELKALREDVVARAREAFARMDEVAEFNTRKVLDAMRACRISDAHFGVSAGYAYSDLGREKLDELYARVFDAERALVRTQFVSGTHALATVLFGILRPGDQLVSITGAPYDTMQTVIGWAHESVGSLKEFGVDYDELPMQDGHVDMDGIDRIVTARTKLALVQRSRGYSEREPLSIEDIRVVSARIKAANPNCIVFVDNCYGEFVDTVEPTELPDVDIMAGSLIKNPGGGLAPTG
;
A
#
# COMPACT_ATOMS: atom_id res chain seq x y z
N MET A 1 -31.09 8.35 -27.17
CA MET A 1 -31.41 7.05 -26.55
C MET A 1 -32.62 7.24 -25.65
N GLN A 2 -33.68 6.51 -25.85
CA GLN A 2 -34.92 6.66 -25.06
C GLN A 2 -34.72 6.03 -23.68
N ARG A 3 -35.53 6.44 -22.70
CA ARG A 3 -35.44 6.00 -21.30
C ARG A 3 -35.52 4.48 -21.17
N ASP A 4 -36.34 3.83 -21.98
CA ASP A 4 -36.51 2.35 -21.95
C ASP A 4 -35.29 1.63 -22.53
N GLU A 5 -34.64 2.19 -23.56
CA GLU A 5 -33.38 1.64 -24.10
C GLU A 5 -32.24 1.71 -23.07
N LEU A 6 -32.14 2.82 -22.32
CA LEU A 6 -31.16 2.97 -21.22
C LEU A 6 -31.41 1.95 -20.10
N LYS A 7 -32.69 1.73 -19.76
CA LYS A 7 -33.07 0.75 -18.73
C LYS A 7 -32.71 -0.67 -19.15
N ALA A 8 -33.03 -1.06 -20.38
CA ALA A 8 -32.67 -2.37 -20.92
C ALA A 8 -31.15 -2.59 -20.98
N LEU A 9 -30.40 -1.57 -21.42
CA LEU A 9 -28.94 -1.63 -21.44
C LEU A 9 -28.36 -1.81 -20.02
N ARG A 10 -28.86 -1.06 -19.04
CA ARG A 10 -28.44 -1.21 -17.63
C ARG A 10 -28.73 -2.60 -17.12
N GLU A 11 -29.90 -3.17 -17.40
CA GLU A 11 -30.29 -4.52 -16.94
C GLU A 11 -29.36 -5.58 -17.56
N ASP A 12 -29.04 -5.50 -18.85
CA ASP A 12 -28.09 -6.37 -19.52
C ASP A 12 -26.69 -6.27 -18.92
N VAL A 13 -26.16 -5.06 -18.73
CA VAL A 13 -24.82 -4.83 -18.15
C VAL A 13 -24.74 -5.37 -16.74
N VAL A 14 -25.75 -5.12 -15.90
CA VAL A 14 -25.79 -5.63 -14.51
C VAL A 14 -25.88 -7.16 -14.50
N ALA A 15 -26.66 -7.75 -15.41
CA ALA A 15 -26.76 -9.22 -15.51
C ALA A 15 -25.40 -9.84 -15.88
N ARG A 16 -24.67 -9.25 -16.80
CA ARG A 16 -23.32 -9.71 -17.22
C ARG A 16 -22.26 -9.52 -16.13
N ALA A 17 -22.38 -8.49 -15.30
CA ALA A 17 -21.46 -8.21 -14.20
C ALA A 17 -21.81 -8.98 -12.89
N ARG A 18 -22.88 -9.75 -12.87
CA ARG A 18 -23.43 -10.39 -11.63
C ARG A 18 -22.39 -11.23 -10.88
N GLU A 19 -21.60 -12.04 -11.58
CA GLU A 19 -20.58 -12.88 -10.95
C GLU A 19 -19.43 -12.05 -10.36
N ALA A 20 -19.04 -10.96 -11.04
CA ALA A 20 -18.03 -10.06 -10.50
C ALA A 20 -18.53 -9.36 -9.23
N PHE A 21 -19.78 -8.89 -9.21
CA PHE A 21 -20.38 -8.31 -8.03
C PHE A 21 -20.49 -9.31 -6.87
N ALA A 22 -20.89 -10.54 -7.13
CA ALA A 22 -20.95 -11.57 -6.09
C ALA A 22 -19.58 -11.82 -5.44
N ARG A 23 -18.52 -11.92 -6.23
CA ARG A 23 -17.15 -12.04 -5.68
C ARG A 23 -16.74 -10.82 -4.84
N MET A 24 -17.08 -9.61 -5.30
CA MET A 24 -16.82 -8.39 -4.52
C MET A 24 -17.58 -8.36 -3.20
N ASP A 25 -18.85 -8.81 -3.21
CA ASP A 25 -19.67 -8.90 -2.00
C ASP A 25 -19.10 -9.90 -0.99
N GLU A 26 -18.57 -11.05 -1.44
CA GLU A 26 -17.90 -12.04 -0.59
C GLU A 26 -16.64 -11.46 0.06
N VAL A 27 -15.80 -10.76 -0.70
CA VAL A 27 -14.59 -10.08 -0.18
C VAL A 27 -14.98 -8.97 0.80
N ALA A 28 -16.01 -8.18 0.47
CA ALA A 28 -16.49 -7.10 1.34
C ALA A 28 -17.06 -7.66 2.66
N GLU A 29 -17.82 -8.75 2.61
CA GLU A 29 -18.31 -9.41 3.83
C GLU A 29 -17.15 -9.92 4.69
N PHE A 30 -16.19 -10.62 4.09
CA PHE A 30 -15.01 -11.13 4.80
C PHE A 30 -14.26 -10.00 5.51
N ASN A 31 -13.90 -8.93 4.79
CA ASN A 31 -13.14 -7.83 5.34
C ASN A 31 -13.92 -7.03 6.39
N THR A 32 -15.23 -6.85 6.19
CA THR A 32 -16.11 -6.24 7.21
C THR A 32 -16.08 -7.05 8.50
N ARG A 33 -16.18 -8.35 8.41
CA ARG A 33 -16.13 -9.27 9.56
C ARG A 33 -14.75 -9.20 10.25
N LYS A 34 -13.66 -9.25 9.46
CA LYS A 34 -12.27 -9.09 9.95
C LYS A 34 -12.09 -7.80 10.77
N VAL A 35 -12.57 -6.68 10.26
CA VAL A 35 -12.49 -5.38 10.96
C VAL A 35 -13.34 -5.38 12.24
N LEU A 36 -14.58 -5.88 12.21
CA LEU A 36 -15.45 -5.95 13.40
C LEU A 36 -14.87 -6.86 14.48
N ASP A 37 -14.28 -7.99 14.10
CA ASP A 37 -13.65 -8.90 15.05
C ASP A 37 -12.37 -8.30 15.66
N ALA A 38 -11.59 -7.57 14.87
CA ALA A 38 -10.46 -6.80 15.36
C ALA A 38 -10.91 -5.69 16.35
N MET A 39 -11.98 -4.95 16.04
CA MET A 39 -12.55 -3.95 16.96
C MET A 39 -12.99 -4.57 18.29
N ARG A 40 -13.63 -5.73 18.25
CA ARG A 40 -14.03 -6.48 19.46
C ARG A 40 -12.80 -6.93 20.26
N ALA A 41 -11.80 -7.50 19.59
CA ALA A 41 -10.57 -7.97 20.23
C ALA A 41 -9.75 -6.83 20.86
N CYS A 42 -9.70 -5.67 20.22
CA CYS A 42 -9.08 -4.45 20.75
C CYS A 42 -9.97 -3.75 21.82
N ARG A 43 -11.18 -4.25 22.05
CA ARG A 43 -12.16 -3.67 23.00
C ARG A 43 -12.45 -2.20 22.72
N ILE A 44 -12.66 -1.88 21.42
CA ILE A 44 -13.03 -0.52 21.02
C ILE A 44 -14.37 -0.15 21.68
N SER A 45 -14.45 1.05 22.23
CA SER A 45 -15.63 1.60 22.90
C SER A 45 -15.76 3.10 22.62
N ASP A 46 -16.85 3.72 23.02
CA ASP A 46 -17.12 5.14 22.85
C ASP A 46 -15.99 6.04 23.42
N ALA A 47 -15.30 5.57 24.49
CA ALA A 47 -14.20 6.31 25.09
C ALA A 47 -13.04 6.57 24.12
N HIS A 48 -12.85 5.73 23.12
CA HIS A 48 -11.78 5.84 22.12
C HIS A 48 -12.11 6.86 21.01
N PHE A 49 -13.38 7.25 20.87
CA PHE A 49 -13.84 8.27 19.93
C PHE A 49 -13.94 9.65 20.56
N GLY A 50 -13.64 9.77 21.87
CA GLY A 50 -13.62 11.04 22.57
C GLY A 50 -12.49 11.96 22.08
N VAL A 51 -12.73 13.26 22.20
CA VAL A 51 -11.70 14.26 21.89
C VAL A 51 -10.56 14.16 22.90
N SER A 52 -9.32 14.03 22.41
CA SER A 52 -8.11 14.14 23.23
C SER A 52 -7.24 15.28 22.74
N ALA A 53 -6.33 15.77 23.59
CA ALA A 53 -5.37 16.80 23.20
C ALA A 53 -4.31 16.27 22.21
N GLY A 54 -4.16 14.96 22.10
CA GLY A 54 -3.11 14.32 21.29
C GLY A 54 -1.69 14.60 21.80
N TYR A 55 -1.57 15.28 22.94
CA TYR A 55 -0.31 15.79 23.50
C TYR A 55 0.14 14.93 24.67
N ALA A 56 0.29 13.75 24.62
CA ALA A 56 0.86 12.94 25.70
C ALA A 56 1.54 11.70 25.12
N TYR A 57 2.39 11.10 25.93
CA TYR A 57 2.98 9.81 25.59
C TYR A 57 1.92 8.70 25.54
N SER A 58 0.80 8.87 26.23
CA SER A 58 -0.34 7.96 26.23
C SER A 58 -1.58 8.69 25.74
N ASP A 59 -2.08 8.29 24.57
CA ASP A 59 -3.37 8.72 24.03
C ASP A 59 -4.21 7.48 23.73
N LEU A 60 -5.32 7.36 24.49
CA LEU A 60 -6.15 6.16 24.46
C LEU A 60 -6.66 5.81 23.05
N GLY A 61 -7.15 6.79 22.31
CA GLY A 61 -7.68 6.59 20.96
C GLY A 61 -6.58 6.25 19.97
N ARG A 62 -5.47 6.98 20.00
CA ARG A 62 -4.33 6.78 19.09
C ARG A 62 -3.68 5.40 19.27
N GLU A 63 -3.41 4.99 20.51
CA GLU A 63 -2.81 3.69 20.79
C GLU A 63 -3.73 2.55 20.36
N LYS A 64 -5.03 2.70 20.59
CA LYS A 64 -6.02 1.72 20.16
C LYS A 64 -6.18 1.66 18.65
N LEU A 65 -6.04 2.78 17.97
CA LEU A 65 -6.07 2.82 16.49
C LEU A 65 -4.88 2.08 15.89
N ASP A 66 -3.67 2.27 16.45
CA ASP A 66 -2.48 1.53 16.02
C ASP A 66 -2.64 0.02 16.27
N GLU A 67 -3.14 -0.38 17.44
CA GLU A 67 -3.41 -1.78 17.78
C GLU A 67 -4.45 -2.40 16.83
N LEU A 68 -5.52 -1.66 16.53
CA LEU A 68 -6.58 -2.10 15.63
C LEU A 68 -6.04 -2.32 14.21
N TYR A 69 -5.29 -1.35 13.66
CA TYR A 69 -4.73 -1.47 12.31
C TYR A 69 -3.68 -2.58 12.23
N ALA A 70 -2.80 -2.71 13.23
CA ALA A 70 -1.85 -3.82 13.29
C ALA A 70 -2.58 -5.17 13.21
N ARG A 71 -3.70 -5.31 13.93
CA ARG A 71 -4.49 -6.54 13.91
C ARG A 71 -5.25 -6.77 12.60
N VAL A 72 -5.83 -5.72 12.02
CA VAL A 72 -6.58 -5.82 10.76
C VAL A 72 -5.68 -6.24 9.59
N PHE A 73 -4.47 -5.71 9.58
CA PHE A 73 -3.47 -5.97 8.52
C PHE A 73 -2.45 -7.06 8.89
N ASP A 74 -2.67 -7.79 9.99
CA ASP A 74 -1.79 -8.85 10.50
C ASP A 74 -0.31 -8.42 10.55
N ALA A 75 -0.06 -7.23 11.07
CA ALA A 75 1.27 -6.65 11.22
C ALA A 75 1.67 -6.59 12.71
N GLU A 76 2.98 -6.64 12.99
CA GLU A 76 3.48 -6.49 14.37
C GLU A 76 3.15 -5.12 14.97
N ARG A 77 3.16 -4.10 14.14
CA ARG A 77 2.91 -2.70 14.51
C ARG A 77 2.23 -1.95 13.37
N ALA A 78 1.44 -0.97 13.75
CA ALA A 78 0.92 0.03 12.83
C ALA A 78 1.17 1.44 13.36
N LEU A 79 1.22 2.39 12.46
CA LEU A 79 1.31 3.82 12.75
C LEU A 79 0.25 4.56 11.94
N VAL A 80 -0.81 4.97 12.62
CA VAL A 80 -1.95 5.64 11.99
C VAL A 80 -2.10 7.03 12.60
N ARG A 81 -1.91 8.07 11.81
CA ARG A 81 -1.89 9.45 12.31
C ARG A 81 -2.56 10.40 11.33
N THR A 82 -3.34 11.32 11.86
CA THR A 82 -3.91 12.44 11.10
C THR A 82 -2.84 13.40 10.57
N GLN A 83 -1.64 13.36 11.13
CA GLN A 83 -0.49 14.15 10.68
C GLN A 83 0.10 13.63 9.37
N PHE A 84 -0.18 12.40 8.96
CA PHE A 84 0.07 11.95 7.59
C PHE A 84 -0.98 12.56 6.68
N VAL A 85 -0.66 13.69 6.06
CA VAL A 85 -1.61 14.50 5.31
C VAL A 85 -1.95 13.93 3.92
N SER A 86 -1.26 12.88 3.49
CA SER A 86 -1.47 12.20 2.20
C SER A 86 -0.80 10.83 2.17
N GLY A 87 -1.18 9.98 1.23
CA GLY A 87 -0.49 8.71 0.97
C GLY A 87 0.99 8.93 0.63
N THR A 88 1.31 9.96 -0.17
CA THR A 88 2.71 10.33 -0.47
C THR A 88 3.49 10.63 0.81
N HIS A 89 2.90 11.33 1.77
CA HIS A 89 3.56 11.62 3.06
C HIS A 89 3.80 10.34 3.87
N ALA A 90 2.84 9.42 3.90
CA ALA A 90 3.00 8.14 4.58
C ALA A 90 4.15 7.31 3.95
N LEU A 91 4.16 7.19 2.62
CA LEU A 91 5.22 6.48 1.88
C LEU A 91 6.58 7.16 2.06
N ALA A 92 6.65 8.49 1.95
CA ALA A 92 7.90 9.24 2.16
C ALA A 92 8.43 9.05 3.58
N THR A 93 7.55 9.00 4.59
CA THR A 93 7.96 8.76 5.98
C THR A 93 8.64 7.41 6.14
N VAL A 94 8.16 6.36 5.49
CA VAL A 94 8.82 5.04 5.47
C VAL A 94 10.20 5.14 4.82
N LEU A 95 10.28 5.74 3.63
CA LEU A 95 11.54 5.85 2.89
C LEU A 95 12.60 6.63 3.66
N PHE A 96 12.28 7.83 4.16
CA PHE A 96 13.22 8.64 4.96
C PHE A 96 13.50 8.03 6.35
N GLY A 97 12.56 7.25 6.87
CA GLY A 97 12.74 6.52 8.14
C GLY A 97 13.80 5.43 8.05
N ILE A 98 13.91 4.77 6.89
CA ILE A 98 14.75 3.58 6.68
C ILE A 98 16.06 3.94 5.96
N LEU A 99 15.99 4.72 4.89
CA LEU A 99 17.12 4.97 4.00
C LEU A 99 18.09 6.01 4.58
N ARG A 100 19.37 5.79 4.36
CA ARG A 100 20.49 6.66 4.76
C ARG A 100 21.40 6.96 3.57
N PRO A 101 22.21 8.01 3.62
CA PRO A 101 23.20 8.28 2.58
C PRO A 101 24.07 7.05 2.27
N GLY A 102 24.16 6.68 1.00
CA GLY A 102 24.88 5.50 0.51
C GLY A 102 24.02 4.22 0.41
N ASP A 103 22.78 4.21 0.94
CA ASP A 103 21.85 3.12 0.71
C ASP A 103 21.29 3.17 -0.73
N GLN A 104 20.87 2.01 -1.24
CA GLN A 104 20.19 1.90 -2.53
C GLN A 104 18.71 1.57 -2.33
N LEU A 105 17.87 2.37 -2.99
CA LEU A 105 16.44 2.12 -3.22
C LEU A 105 16.25 1.55 -4.63
N VAL A 106 15.53 0.45 -4.76
CA VAL A 106 15.13 -0.12 -6.06
C VAL A 106 13.62 -0.16 -6.18
N SER A 107 13.05 0.43 -7.23
CA SER A 107 11.64 0.23 -7.58
C SER A 107 11.49 -0.99 -8.48
N ILE A 108 10.71 -1.97 -8.03
CA ILE A 108 10.57 -3.28 -8.72
C ILE A 108 9.48 -3.25 -9.79
N THR A 109 8.60 -2.28 -9.76
CA THR A 109 7.42 -2.17 -10.62
C THR A 109 7.50 -1.02 -11.63
N GLY A 110 8.70 -0.70 -12.08
CA GLY A 110 8.98 0.46 -12.90
C GLY A 110 9.02 1.76 -12.11
N ALA A 111 8.99 2.89 -12.82
CA ALA A 111 8.95 4.20 -12.19
C ALA A 111 7.71 4.32 -11.29
N PRO A 112 7.85 4.72 -10.02
CA PRO A 112 6.71 5.00 -9.16
C PRO A 112 5.94 6.21 -9.68
N TYR A 113 4.74 6.43 -9.14
CA TYR A 113 3.91 7.56 -9.57
C TYR A 113 4.59 8.92 -9.31
N ASP A 114 4.14 9.95 -10.01
CA ASP A 114 4.83 11.25 -10.18
C ASP A 114 5.26 11.93 -8.88
N THR A 115 4.39 11.97 -7.84
CA THR A 115 4.76 12.60 -6.57
C THR A 115 5.84 11.83 -5.82
N MET A 116 5.91 10.49 -5.97
CA MET A 116 7.00 9.69 -5.42
C MET A 116 8.30 9.88 -6.20
N GLN A 117 8.25 10.09 -7.51
CA GLN A 117 9.42 10.46 -8.30
C GLN A 117 10.03 11.79 -7.79
N THR A 118 9.19 12.74 -7.37
CA THR A 118 9.64 13.99 -6.74
C THR A 118 10.28 13.73 -5.38
N VAL A 119 9.71 12.89 -4.53
CA VAL A 119 10.27 12.49 -3.22
C VAL A 119 11.64 11.82 -3.39
N ILE A 120 11.76 10.97 -4.40
CA ILE A 120 13.01 10.27 -4.72
C ILE A 120 14.04 11.23 -5.37
N GLY A 121 13.58 12.20 -6.16
CA GLY A 121 14.44 13.10 -6.95
C GLY A 121 14.92 12.47 -8.26
N TRP A 122 14.09 11.58 -8.86
CA TRP A 122 14.47 10.80 -10.06
C TRP A 122 14.16 11.55 -11.36
N ALA A 123 12.91 11.93 -11.58
CA ALA A 123 12.49 12.54 -12.86
C ALA A 123 13.04 13.95 -13.06
N HIS A 124 13.33 14.67 -11.99
CA HIS A 124 13.89 16.01 -11.99
C HIS A 124 14.58 16.28 -10.65
N GLU A 125 15.51 17.24 -10.64
CA GLU A 125 16.15 17.66 -9.39
C GLU A 125 15.10 18.25 -8.44
N SER A 126 15.04 17.73 -7.24
CA SER A 126 14.11 18.15 -6.19
C SER A 126 14.87 18.36 -4.89
N VAL A 127 14.78 19.58 -4.36
CA VAL A 127 15.36 19.93 -3.05
C VAL A 127 14.66 19.13 -1.97
N GLY A 128 15.41 18.53 -1.06
CA GLY A 128 14.90 17.68 0.00
C GLY A 128 14.59 16.25 -0.43
N SER A 129 14.99 15.84 -1.65
CA SER A 129 14.76 14.48 -2.15
C SER A 129 15.74 13.47 -1.56
N LEU A 130 15.42 12.17 -1.66
CA LEU A 130 16.30 11.09 -1.25
C LEU A 130 17.64 11.13 -1.98
N LYS A 131 17.63 11.44 -3.28
CA LYS A 131 18.84 11.59 -4.08
C LYS A 131 19.74 12.72 -3.59
N GLU A 132 19.17 13.88 -3.23
CA GLU A 132 19.93 14.98 -2.64
C GLU A 132 20.58 14.57 -1.30
N PHE A 133 19.91 13.71 -0.52
CA PHE A 133 20.45 13.14 0.71
C PHE A 133 21.41 11.96 0.50
N GLY A 134 21.79 11.68 -0.75
CA GLY A 134 22.80 10.68 -1.08
C GLY A 134 22.29 9.24 -1.09
N VAL A 135 21.00 9.03 -1.31
CA VAL A 135 20.40 7.71 -1.56
C VAL A 135 20.49 7.42 -3.06
N ASP A 136 21.06 6.27 -3.41
CA ASP A 136 21.06 5.77 -4.78
C ASP A 136 19.68 5.23 -5.15
N TYR A 137 19.22 5.51 -6.38
CA TYR A 137 17.95 4.98 -6.88
C TYR A 137 18.15 4.27 -8.21
N ASP A 138 17.44 3.15 -8.35
CA ASP A 138 17.35 2.41 -9.59
C ASP A 138 15.92 1.84 -9.75
N GLU A 139 15.55 1.46 -10.98
CA GLU A 139 14.22 0.89 -11.24
C GLU A 139 14.29 -0.27 -12.23
N LEU A 140 13.43 -1.24 -12.02
CA LEU A 140 13.24 -2.38 -12.90
C LEU A 140 12.04 -2.12 -13.81
N PRO A 141 12.23 -1.86 -15.10
CA PRO A 141 11.14 -1.68 -16.03
C PRO A 141 10.25 -2.92 -16.11
N MET A 142 8.93 -2.71 -16.15
CA MET A 142 7.99 -3.80 -16.39
C MET A 142 8.12 -4.34 -17.81
N GLN A 143 7.96 -5.65 -18.00
CA GLN A 143 7.95 -6.33 -19.30
C GLN A 143 6.54 -6.78 -19.63
N ASP A 144 5.97 -6.26 -20.70
CA ASP A 144 4.60 -6.58 -21.16
C ASP A 144 3.54 -6.49 -20.02
N GLY A 145 3.71 -5.50 -19.13
CA GLY A 145 2.82 -5.29 -17.99
C GLY A 145 3.10 -6.17 -16.76
N HIS A 146 4.13 -7.02 -16.81
CA HIS A 146 4.54 -7.91 -15.72
C HIS A 146 5.91 -7.52 -15.16
N VAL A 147 6.18 -7.93 -13.91
CA VAL A 147 7.48 -7.76 -13.28
C VAL A 147 8.51 -8.67 -13.96
N ASP A 148 9.65 -8.11 -14.35
CA ASP A 148 10.80 -8.89 -14.86
C ASP A 148 11.46 -9.67 -13.72
N MET A 149 11.05 -10.91 -13.52
CA MET A 149 11.54 -11.76 -12.43
C MET A 149 13.05 -12.03 -12.53
N ASP A 150 13.58 -12.18 -13.74
CA ASP A 150 15.04 -12.35 -13.95
C ASP A 150 15.79 -11.02 -13.74
N GLY A 151 15.11 -9.91 -13.99
CA GLY A 151 15.60 -8.57 -13.71
C GLY A 151 15.82 -8.32 -12.23
N ILE A 152 14.98 -8.89 -11.36
CA ILE A 152 15.15 -8.77 -9.91
C ILE A 152 16.54 -9.25 -9.48
N ASP A 153 17.01 -10.40 -9.95
CA ASP A 153 18.32 -10.96 -9.61
C ASP A 153 19.49 -10.09 -10.08
N ARG A 154 19.26 -9.29 -11.12
CA ARG A 154 20.30 -8.38 -11.66
C ARG A 154 20.35 -7.06 -10.91
N ILE A 155 19.20 -6.54 -10.48
CA ILE A 155 19.10 -5.20 -9.89
C ILE A 155 19.16 -5.22 -8.36
N VAL A 156 18.61 -6.25 -7.72
CA VAL A 156 18.66 -6.42 -6.26
C VAL A 156 19.98 -7.06 -5.88
N THR A 157 20.85 -6.27 -5.27
CA THR A 157 22.20 -6.69 -4.87
C THR A 157 22.39 -6.59 -3.36
N ALA A 158 23.55 -7.01 -2.86
CA ALA A 158 23.89 -6.84 -1.44
C ALA A 158 23.87 -5.36 -0.96
N ARG A 159 23.92 -4.39 -1.89
CA ARG A 159 23.81 -2.95 -1.60
C ARG A 159 22.37 -2.47 -1.49
N THR A 160 21.42 -3.22 -2.03
CA THR A 160 20.01 -2.81 -2.05
C THR A 160 19.44 -2.86 -0.64
N LYS A 161 19.15 -1.71 -0.08
CA LYS A 161 18.59 -1.56 1.27
C LYS A 161 17.10 -1.77 1.28
N LEU A 162 16.40 -1.23 0.27
CA LEU A 162 14.94 -1.28 0.19
C LEU A 162 14.50 -1.51 -1.25
N ALA A 163 13.56 -2.44 -1.42
CA ALA A 163 12.84 -2.69 -2.66
C ALA A 163 11.40 -2.18 -2.52
N LEU A 164 11.02 -1.23 -3.36
CA LEU A 164 9.67 -0.67 -3.43
C LEU A 164 8.84 -1.44 -4.45
N VAL A 165 7.70 -1.95 -4.01
CA VAL A 165 6.69 -2.65 -4.84
C VAL A 165 5.41 -1.84 -4.84
N GLN A 166 5.12 -1.13 -5.92
CA GLN A 166 3.86 -0.41 -6.09
C GLN A 166 2.78 -1.36 -6.59
N ARG A 167 1.78 -1.67 -5.74
CA ARG A 167 0.69 -2.60 -6.07
C ARG A 167 -0.22 -2.04 -7.15
N SER A 168 -0.66 -0.80 -7.01
CA SER A 168 -1.55 -0.16 -7.97
C SER A 168 -0.85 0.09 -9.29
N ARG A 169 -1.62 0.13 -10.39
CA ARG A 169 -1.09 0.49 -11.71
C ARG A 169 -0.70 1.96 -11.85
N GLY A 170 -1.12 2.81 -10.91
CA GLY A 170 -0.97 4.25 -11.04
C GLY A 170 -1.65 4.76 -12.32
N TYR A 171 -0.92 5.52 -13.13
CA TYR A 171 -1.38 6.00 -14.44
C TYR A 171 -0.95 5.13 -15.62
N SER A 172 -0.28 3.99 -15.35
CA SER A 172 0.14 3.07 -16.42
C SER A 172 -1.01 2.18 -16.88
N GLU A 173 -0.85 1.56 -18.05
CA GLU A 173 -1.87 0.64 -18.63
C GLU A 173 -1.73 -0.81 -18.15
N ARG A 174 -0.73 -1.10 -17.26
CA ARG A 174 -0.57 -2.43 -16.69
C ARG A 174 -1.71 -2.80 -15.74
N GLU A 175 -1.91 -4.09 -15.52
CA GLU A 175 -2.80 -4.54 -14.43
C GLU A 175 -2.18 -4.25 -13.04
N PRO A 176 -3.01 -4.01 -12.01
CA PRO A 176 -2.53 -3.96 -10.64
C PRO A 176 -1.97 -5.33 -10.22
N LEU A 177 -1.01 -5.34 -9.29
CA LEU A 177 -0.48 -6.60 -8.77
C LEU A 177 -1.52 -7.27 -7.86
N SER A 178 -1.74 -8.56 -8.09
CA SER A 178 -2.47 -9.42 -7.16
C SER A 178 -1.62 -9.71 -5.91
N ILE A 179 -2.24 -10.26 -4.87
CA ILE A 179 -1.51 -10.75 -3.68
C ILE A 179 -0.53 -11.85 -4.06
N GLU A 180 -0.89 -12.70 -5.03
CA GLU A 180 0.00 -13.75 -5.53
C GLU A 180 1.23 -13.18 -6.25
N ASP A 181 1.06 -12.14 -7.06
CA ASP A 181 2.19 -11.45 -7.69
C ASP A 181 3.13 -10.85 -6.63
N ILE A 182 2.58 -10.19 -5.62
CA ILE A 182 3.38 -9.64 -4.51
C ILE A 182 4.12 -10.75 -3.78
N ARG A 183 3.48 -11.89 -3.52
CA ARG A 183 4.09 -13.04 -2.86
C ARG A 183 5.30 -13.58 -3.63
N VAL A 184 5.15 -13.76 -4.94
CA VAL A 184 6.22 -14.28 -5.80
C VAL A 184 7.36 -13.28 -5.93
N VAL A 185 7.03 -11.99 -6.11
CA VAL A 185 8.01 -10.90 -6.23
C VAL A 185 8.79 -10.72 -4.93
N SER A 186 8.12 -10.67 -3.77
CA SER A 186 8.78 -10.49 -2.47
C SER A 186 9.71 -11.68 -2.15
N ALA A 187 9.26 -12.90 -2.40
CA ALA A 187 10.10 -14.10 -2.22
C ALA A 187 11.36 -14.05 -3.12
N ARG A 188 11.22 -13.57 -4.38
CA ARG A 188 12.39 -13.42 -5.27
C ARG A 188 13.35 -12.35 -4.79
N ILE A 189 12.85 -11.22 -4.28
CA ILE A 189 13.68 -10.16 -3.69
C ILE A 189 14.48 -10.73 -2.49
N LYS A 190 13.80 -11.43 -1.58
CA LYS A 190 14.45 -12.04 -0.41
C LYS A 190 15.45 -13.13 -0.79
N ALA A 191 15.20 -13.88 -1.85
CA ALA A 191 16.17 -14.86 -2.37
C ALA A 191 17.44 -14.19 -2.92
N ALA A 192 17.30 -13.04 -3.60
CA ALA A 192 18.43 -12.25 -4.12
C ALA A 192 19.20 -11.53 -2.99
N ASN A 193 18.49 -10.96 -2.02
CA ASN A 193 19.08 -10.32 -0.85
C ASN A 193 18.17 -10.48 0.38
N PRO A 194 18.47 -11.41 1.30
CA PRO A 194 17.66 -11.64 2.51
C PRO A 194 17.56 -10.42 3.44
N ASN A 195 18.52 -9.49 3.35
CA ASN A 195 18.54 -8.28 4.17
C ASN A 195 17.84 -7.08 3.51
N CYS A 196 17.38 -7.21 2.27
CA CYS A 196 16.61 -6.18 1.59
C CYS A 196 15.24 -6.03 2.25
N ILE A 197 14.87 -4.81 2.58
CA ILE A 197 13.53 -4.50 3.10
C ILE A 197 12.56 -4.44 1.92
N VAL A 198 11.52 -5.28 1.95
CA VAL A 198 10.45 -5.27 0.98
C VAL A 198 9.35 -4.35 1.48
N PHE A 199 9.16 -3.24 0.79
CA PHE A 199 8.15 -2.23 1.09
C PHE A 199 7.08 -2.19 0.02
N VAL A 200 5.83 -2.43 0.40
CA VAL A 200 4.67 -2.39 -0.51
C VAL A 200 3.92 -1.08 -0.37
N ASP A 201 3.83 -0.32 -1.46
CA ASP A 201 2.83 0.74 -1.62
C ASP A 201 1.49 0.08 -1.95
N ASN A 202 0.63 -0.02 -0.93
CA ASN A 202 -0.68 -0.68 -1.02
C ASN A 202 -1.84 0.30 -1.33
N CYS A 203 -1.54 1.53 -1.75
CA CYS A 203 -2.58 2.47 -2.14
C CYS A 203 -3.52 1.86 -3.19
N TYR A 204 -4.84 1.92 -2.95
CA TYR A 204 -5.92 1.27 -3.72
C TYR A 204 -5.96 -0.25 -3.63
N GLY A 205 -5.07 -0.88 -2.85
CA GLY A 205 -5.06 -2.33 -2.64
C GLY A 205 -5.71 -2.77 -1.34
N GLU A 206 -5.95 -1.85 -0.42
CA GLU A 206 -6.52 -2.14 0.89
C GLU A 206 -7.91 -2.75 0.76
N PHE A 207 -8.14 -3.88 1.37
CA PHE A 207 -9.41 -4.61 1.39
C PHE A 207 -9.94 -5.09 0.01
N VAL A 208 -9.09 -5.09 -1.01
CA VAL A 208 -9.44 -5.60 -2.35
C VAL A 208 -9.43 -7.14 -2.38
N ASP A 209 -8.59 -7.74 -1.55
CA ASP A 209 -8.49 -9.18 -1.34
C ASP A 209 -8.81 -9.55 0.11
N THR A 210 -8.89 -10.83 0.41
CA THR A 210 -9.05 -11.34 1.79
C THR A 210 -7.73 -11.40 2.56
N VAL A 211 -6.61 -11.31 1.84
CA VAL A 211 -5.23 -11.31 2.36
C VAL A 211 -4.58 -9.97 2.05
N GLU A 212 -3.87 -9.40 3.00
CA GLU A 212 -3.13 -8.16 2.83
C GLU A 212 -1.63 -8.42 2.65
N PRO A 213 -0.88 -7.51 2.02
CA PRO A 213 0.56 -7.74 1.78
C PRO A 213 1.37 -8.06 3.03
N THR A 214 1.03 -7.50 4.19
CA THR A 214 1.71 -7.74 5.47
C THR A 214 1.50 -9.14 6.04
N GLU A 215 0.50 -9.90 5.55
CA GLU A 215 0.31 -11.31 5.89
C GLU A 215 1.31 -12.23 5.14
N LEU A 216 2.04 -11.70 4.16
CA LEU A 216 3.02 -12.44 3.39
C LEU A 216 4.38 -12.47 4.11
N PRO A 217 5.06 -13.63 4.18
CA PRO A 217 6.27 -13.78 5.02
C PRO A 217 7.47 -12.93 4.57
N ASP A 218 7.49 -12.52 3.30
CA ASP A 218 8.61 -11.82 2.68
C ASP A 218 8.34 -10.32 2.48
N VAL A 219 7.22 -9.80 3.01
CA VAL A 219 6.89 -8.38 3.04
C VAL A 219 7.19 -7.83 4.43
N ASP A 220 8.07 -6.84 4.51
CA ASP A 220 8.47 -6.25 5.79
C ASP A 220 7.62 -5.07 6.19
N ILE A 221 7.18 -4.26 5.22
CA ILE A 221 6.45 -3.01 5.47
C ILE A 221 5.42 -2.79 4.39
N MET A 222 4.28 -2.26 4.79
CA MET A 222 3.25 -1.76 3.91
C MET A 222 2.87 -0.34 4.33
N ALA A 223 2.59 0.52 3.37
CA ALA A 223 1.92 1.79 3.61
C ALA A 223 0.82 2.01 2.57
N GLY A 224 -0.17 2.77 2.96
CA GLY A 224 -1.33 3.07 2.13
C GLY A 224 -1.92 4.43 2.44
N SER A 225 -3.07 4.73 1.87
CA SER A 225 -3.77 5.99 2.04
C SER A 225 -5.18 5.77 2.56
N LEU A 226 -5.47 6.28 3.75
CA LEU A 226 -6.79 6.13 4.38
C LEU A 226 -7.90 6.89 3.64
N ILE A 227 -7.57 7.90 2.85
CA ILE A 227 -8.56 8.62 2.01
C ILE A 227 -9.05 7.75 0.84
N LYS A 228 -8.31 6.69 0.48
CA LYS A 228 -8.65 5.78 -0.63
C LYS A 228 -9.63 4.70 -0.16
N ASN A 229 -9.32 3.42 -0.34
CA ASN A 229 -10.24 2.33 -0.04
C ASN A 229 -10.76 2.32 1.42
N PRO A 230 -9.90 2.47 2.45
CA PRO A 230 -10.39 2.41 3.83
C PRO A 230 -11.39 3.52 4.19
N GLY A 231 -11.19 4.71 3.66
CA GLY A 231 -12.02 5.88 3.93
C GLY A 231 -13.10 6.15 2.87
N GLY A 232 -13.14 5.40 1.79
CA GLY A 232 -14.09 5.61 0.69
C GLY A 232 -14.01 7.01 0.07
N GLY A 233 -12.84 7.65 0.11
CA GLY A 233 -12.62 9.01 -0.35
C GLY A 233 -13.07 10.11 0.65
N LEU A 234 -13.50 9.74 1.84
CA LEU A 234 -14.04 10.69 2.85
C LEU A 234 -13.07 11.00 3.99
N ALA A 235 -12.03 10.20 4.17
CA ALA A 235 -11.05 10.40 5.23
C ALA A 235 -10.17 11.64 4.93
N PRO A 236 -9.89 12.51 5.90
CA PRO A 236 -9.06 13.70 5.71
C PRO A 236 -7.56 13.42 5.88
N THR A 237 -7.13 12.18 5.83
CA THR A 237 -5.75 11.76 6.11
C THR A 237 -5.22 10.80 5.06
N GLY A 238 -3.92 10.75 4.94
CA GLY A 238 -3.22 9.81 4.09
C GLY A 238 -2.91 8.48 4.76
#